data_383cd6e2a26445bace68df44c6c746c8
#
_entry.id   383cd6e2a26445bace68df44c6c746c8
#
_cell.length_a   1.000
_cell.length_b   1.000
_cell.length_c   1.000
_cell.angle_alpha   90.00
_cell.angle_beta   90.00
_cell.angle_gamma   90.00
#
_symmetry.space_group_name_H-M   'P 1'
#
loop_
_entity.id
_entity.type
_entity.pdbx_description
1 polymer ?
#
loop_
_entity_poly.entity_id
_entity_poly.type
_entity_poly.pdbx_seq_one_letter_code
_entity_poly.pdbx_strand_id
1 'polypeptide(L)'
;KWVSLLLFANQVDDMKSNPLLERSTMRGLIMEKLALKATNNRTAGDIAFIVGILSLMDALLGISLSEALSDLNLSSEISDALLKREGLSGVLLGIVEKLEQQDLENIEDVAMPFKIGLDDILAIETNAITEYEKLF
;
A
#
# COMPACT_ATOMS: atom_id res chain seq x y z
N LYS A 1 11.64 0.71 -5.05
CA LYS A 1 10.43 1.50 -5.32
C LYS A 1 10.16 1.63 -6.82
N TRP A 2 11.11 2.17 -7.56
CA TRP A 2 10.97 2.37 -9.01
C TRP A 2 10.83 1.06 -9.78
N VAL A 3 11.50 0.00 -9.31
CA VAL A 3 11.40 -1.33 -9.94
C VAL A 3 9.97 -1.85 -9.87
N SER A 4 9.30 -1.68 -8.73
CA SER A 4 7.90 -2.10 -8.59
C SER A 4 6.99 -1.31 -9.53
N LEU A 5 7.22 0.00 -9.68
CA LEU A 5 6.49 0.83 -10.64
C LEU A 5 6.77 0.40 -12.07
N LEU A 6 8.01 0.02 -12.39
CA LEU A 6 8.37 -0.42 -13.73
C LEU A 6 7.67 -1.73 -14.11
N LEU A 7 7.41 -2.62 -13.15
CA LEU A 7 6.64 -3.84 -13.40
C LEU A 7 5.23 -3.50 -13.88
N PHE A 8 4.66 -2.41 -13.37
CA PHE A 8 3.36 -1.93 -13.81
C PHE A 8 3.45 -1.03 -15.04
N ALA A 9 4.60 -0.40 -15.30
CA ALA A 9 4.77 0.55 -16.40
C ALA A 9 4.55 -0.09 -17.78
N ASN A 10 4.84 -1.37 -17.93
CA ASN A 10 4.56 -2.10 -19.15
C ASN A 10 3.07 -2.20 -19.46
N GLN A 11 2.23 -1.82 -18.50
CA GLN A 11 0.78 -1.86 -18.62
C GLN A 11 0.16 -0.47 -18.39
N VAL A 12 0.92 0.59 -18.69
CA VAL A 12 0.51 1.97 -18.43
C VAL A 12 -0.86 2.30 -19.04
N ASP A 13 -1.12 1.84 -20.25
CA ASP A 13 -2.40 2.09 -20.90
C ASP A 13 -3.53 1.38 -20.16
N ASP A 14 -3.25 0.17 -19.65
CA ASP A 14 -4.20 -0.60 -18.86
C ASP A 14 -4.40 0.04 -17.48
N MET A 15 -3.34 0.62 -16.89
CA MET A 15 -3.42 1.30 -15.59
C MET A 15 -4.41 2.46 -15.61
N LYS A 16 -4.41 3.25 -16.68
CA LYS A 16 -5.32 4.40 -16.79
C LYS A 16 -6.77 3.97 -16.86
N SER A 17 -7.05 2.75 -17.34
CA SER A 17 -8.40 2.24 -17.51
C SER A 17 -8.77 1.18 -16.47
N ASN A 18 -7.83 0.74 -15.64
CA ASN A 18 -8.06 -0.32 -14.66
C ASN A 18 -8.08 0.23 -13.23
N PRO A 19 -9.27 0.31 -12.59
CA PRO A 19 -9.38 0.86 -11.23
C PRO A 19 -8.58 0.10 -10.18
N LEU A 20 -8.33 -1.22 -10.38
CA LEU A 20 -7.56 -2.01 -9.43
C LEU A 20 -6.09 -1.64 -9.45
N LEU A 21 -5.52 -1.35 -10.62
CA LEU A 21 -4.14 -0.90 -10.73
C LEU A 21 -3.96 0.49 -10.12
N GLU A 22 -4.92 1.38 -10.35
CA GLU A 22 -4.93 2.70 -9.72
C GLU A 22 -4.96 2.57 -8.21
N ARG A 23 -5.85 1.72 -7.68
CA ARG A 23 -5.97 1.51 -6.23
C ARG A 23 -4.70 0.89 -5.64
N SER A 24 -4.09 -0.09 -6.31
CA SER A 24 -2.82 -0.68 -5.88
C SER A 24 -1.73 0.37 -5.74
N THR A 25 -1.60 1.24 -6.74
CA THR A 25 -0.59 2.29 -6.74
C THR A 25 -0.86 3.28 -5.61
N MET A 26 -2.10 3.69 -5.42
CA MET A 26 -2.49 4.58 -4.32
C MET A 26 -2.18 3.97 -2.96
N ARG A 27 -2.50 2.69 -2.77
CA ARG A 27 -2.16 1.98 -1.53
C ARG A 27 -0.66 2.03 -1.26
N GLY A 28 0.14 1.74 -2.29
CA GLY A 28 1.59 1.79 -2.16
C GLY A 28 2.10 3.15 -1.74
N LEU A 29 1.62 4.21 -2.38
CA LEU A 29 2.04 5.57 -2.07
C LEU A 29 1.63 6.00 -0.65
N ILE A 30 0.40 5.72 -0.25
CA ILE A 30 -0.09 6.05 1.09
C ILE A 30 0.69 5.27 2.15
N MET A 31 0.86 3.97 1.96
CA MET A 31 1.57 3.13 2.92
C MET A 31 3.03 3.53 3.07
N GLU A 32 3.69 3.89 1.98
CA GLU A 32 5.06 4.40 2.03
C GLU A 32 5.14 5.63 2.94
N LYS A 33 4.25 6.58 2.75
CA LYS A 33 4.24 7.82 3.52
C LYS A 33 3.89 7.56 4.98
N LEU A 34 2.96 6.66 5.27
CA LEU A 34 2.62 6.27 6.63
C LEU A 34 3.80 5.61 7.34
N ALA A 35 4.51 4.71 6.65
CA ALA A 35 5.67 4.04 7.21
C ALA A 35 6.80 5.03 7.52
N LEU A 36 7.05 5.98 6.62
CA LEU A 36 8.04 7.02 6.84
C LEU A 36 7.68 7.90 8.04
N LYS A 37 6.40 8.23 8.20
CA LYS A 37 5.91 9.00 9.34
C LYS A 37 6.08 8.22 10.64
N ALA A 38 5.78 6.93 10.63
CA ALA A 38 5.83 6.09 11.83
C ALA A 38 7.25 5.77 12.27
N THR A 39 8.18 5.56 11.33
CA THR A 39 9.51 5.01 11.62
C THR A 39 10.66 5.94 11.27
N ASN A 40 10.43 6.91 10.40
CA ASN A 40 11.49 7.75 9.83
C ASN A 40 12.60 6.91 9.19
N ASN A 41 12.22 5.75 8.60
CA ASN A 41 13.14 4.78 8.02
C ASN A 41 12.77 4.51 6.57
N ARG A 42 13.68 4.78 5.64
CA ARG A 42 13.43 4.63 4.21
C ARG A 42 13.14 3.18 3.82
N THR A 43 13.85 2.23 4.42
CA THR A 43 13.64 0.80 4.14
C THR A 43 12.23 0.37 4.51
N ALA A 44 11.73 0.82 5.67
CA ALA A 44 10.35 0.53 6.08
C ALA A 44 9.34 1.12 5.07
N GLY A 45 9.63 2.32 4.56
CA GLY A 45 8.79 2.95 3.54
C GLY A 45 8.77 2.14 2.24
N ASP A 46 9.92 1.67 1.80
CA ASP A 46 10.02 0.87 0.57
C ASP A 46 9.27 -0.46 0.70
N ILE A 47 9.38 -1.12 1.84
CA ILE A 47 8.66 -2.36 2.11
C ILE A 47 7.15 -2.12 2.11
N ALA A 48 6.71 -1.06 2.78
CA ALA A 48 5.29 -0.72 2.83
C ALA A 48 4.74 -0.40 1.43
N PHE A 49 5.52 0.27 0.61
CA PHE A 49 5.15 0.56 -0.78
C PHE A 49 4.89 -0.74 -1.56
N ILE A 50 5.82 -1.70 -1.46
CA ILE A 50 5.70 -2.99 -2.14
C ILE A 50 4.47 -3.75 -1.64
N VAL A 51 4.24 -3.78 -0.33
CA VAL A 51 3.08 -4.44 0.25
C VAL A 51 1.79 -3.83 -0.30
N GLY A 52 1.71 -2.50 -0.36
CA GLY A 52 0.55 -1.82 -0.90
C GLY A 52 0.27 -2.19 -2.35
N ILE A 53 1.30 -2.18 -3.18
CA ILE A 53 1.18 -2.52 -4.60
C ILE A 53 0.72 -3.96 -4.79
N LEU A 54 1.28 -4.90 -4.03
CA LEU A 54 0.96 -6.32 -4.18
C LEU A 54 -0.36 -6.73 -3.53
N SER A 55 -0.95 -5.89 -2.70
CA SER A 55 -2.12 -6.24 -1.89
C SER A 55 -3.38 -6.55 -2.70
N LEU A 56 -3.45 -6.16 -3.96
CA LEU A 56 -4.57 -6.42 -4.85
C LEU A 56 -4.24 -7.38 -6.00
N MET A 57 -3.09 -8.06 -5.91
CA MET A 57 -2.68 -9.00 -6.98
C MET A 57 -3.69 -10.13 -7.18
N ASP A 58 -4.34 -10.58 -6.10
CA ASP A 58 -5.37 -11.60 -6.19
C ASP A 58 -6.55 -11.15 -7.07
N ALA A 59 -7.01 -9.93 -6.84
CA ALA A 59 -8.11 -9.36 -7.63
C ALA A 59 -7.70 -9.11 -9.08
N LEU A 60 -6.45 -8.66 -9.29
CA LEU A 60 -5.94 -8.38 -10.64
C LEU A 60 -5.79 -9.65 -11.47
N LEU A 61 -5.34 -10.75 -10.86
CA LEU A 61 -5.05 -12.00 -11.56
C LEU A 61 -6.18 -13.02 -11.50
N GLY A 62 -7.18 -12.79 -10.63
CA GLY A 62 -8.31 -13.71 -10.46
C GLY A 62 -7.95 -15.02 -9.78
N ILE A 63 -6.90 -15.01 -8.95
CA ILE A 63 -6.44 -16.20 -8.19
C ILE A 63 -6.24 -15.80 -6.72
N SER A 64 -5.97 -16.76 -5.85
CA SER A 64 -5.72 -16.44 -4.44
C SER A 64 -4.43 -15.64 -4.29
N LEU A 65 -4.34 -14.82 -3.24
CA LEU A 65 -3.14 -14.02 -3.01
C LEU A 65 -1.92 -14.90 -2.76
N SER A 66 -2.08 -15.99 -1.99
CA SER A 66 -1.00 -16.94 -1.77
C SER A 66 -0.46 -17.50 -3.08
N GLU A 67 -1.36 -17.85 -4.00
CA GLU A 67 -1.01 -18.36 -5.32
C GLU A 67 -0.33 -17.30 -6.19
N ALA A 68 -0.87 -16.07 -6.16
CA ALA A 68 -0.30 -14.94 -6.91
C ALA A 68 1.12 -14.63 -6.47
N LEU A 69 1.43 -14.80 -5.18
CA LEU A 69 2.73 -14.45 -4.62
C LEU A 69 3.73 -15.62 -4.63
N SER A 70 3.27 -16.85 -4.93
CA SER A 70 4.11 -18.05 -4.81
C SER A 70 5.34 -18.05 -5.72
N ASP A 71 5.24 -17.44 -6.88
CA ASP A 71 6.33 -17.35 -7.85
C ASP A 71 7.27 -16.17 -7.60
N LEU A 72 6.91 -15.31 -6.65
CA LEU A 72 7.72 -14.15 -6.30
C LEU A 72 8.63 -14.51 -5.12
N ASN A 73 9.90 -14.16 -5.23
CA ASN A 73 10.86 -14.43 -4.16
C ASN A 73 10.84 -13.30 -3.12
N LEU A 74 9.75 -13.23 -2.36
CA LEU A 74 9.52 -12.16 -1.38
C LEU A 74 10.13 -12.51 -0.03
N SER A 75 10.56 -11.47 0.70
CA SER A 75 11.00 -11.64 2.09
C SER A 75 9.81 -12.07 2.96
N SER A 76 10.09 -12.70 4.10
CA SER A 76 9.04 -13.12 5.03
C SER A 76 8.26 -11.92 5.57
N GLU A 77 8.91 -10.78 5.75
CA GLU A 77 8.25 -9.55 6.21
C GLU A 77 7.13 -9.12 5.26
N ILE A 78 7.40 -9.15 3.96
CA ILE A 78 6.42 -8.79 2.94
C ILE A 78 5.31 -9.84 2.87
N SER A 79 5.67 -11.12 2.82
CA SER A 79 4.69 -12.22 2.76
C SER A 79 3.77 -12.22 3.97
N ASP A 80 4.33 -12.06 5.17
CA ASP A 80 3.54 -12.07 6.41
C ASP A 80 2.60 -10.87 6.48
N ALA A 81 3.04 -9.71 6.02
CA ALA A 81 2.17 -8.53 5.96
C ALA A 81 0.97 -8.75 5.04
N LEU A 82 1.21 -9.37 3.88
CA LEU A 82 0.17 -9.61 2.89
C LEU A 82 -0.77 -10.75 3.25
N LEU A 83 -0.23 -11.85 3.75
CA LEU A 83 -1.02 -13.07 3.98
C LEU A 83 -1.59 -13.17 5.38
N LYS A 84 -0.91 -12.60 6.37
CA LYS A 84 -1.29 -12.70 7.78
C LYS A 84 -1.58 -11.35 8.43
N ARG A 85 -1.37 -10.27 7.71
CA ARG A 85 -1.52 -8.89 8.22
C ARG A 85 -0.65 -8.62 9.45
N GLU A 86 0.53 -9.23 9.48
CA GLU A 86 1.50 -9.09 10.57
C GLU A 86 2.50 -7.97 10.29
N GLY A 87 3.10 -7.44 11.36
CA GLY A 87 4.13 -6.41 11.29
C GLY A 87 3.58 -5.04 10.96
N LEU A 88 4.48 -4.06 10.85
CA LEU A 88 4.11 -2.67 10.58
C LEU A 88 3.33 -2.54 9.27
N SER A 89 3.83 -3.13 8.19
CA SER A 89 3.17 -3.04 6.89
C SER A 89 1.79 -3.68 6.89
N GLY A 90 1.61 -4.77 7.66
CA GLY A 90 0.30 -5.40 7.82
C GLY A 90 -0.71 -4.46 8.49
N VAL A 91 -0.28 -3.76 9.53
CA VAL A 91 -1.13 -2.77 10.21
C VAL A 91 -1.44 -1.60 9.29
N LEU A 92 -0.45 -1.09 8.56
CA LEU A 92 -0.64 0.03 7.65
C LEU A 92 -1.60 -0.33 6.51
N LEU A 93 -1.54 -1.55 6.02
CA LEU A 93 -2.48 -2.03 5.01
C LEU A 93 -3.91 -2.00 5.54
N GLY A 94 -4.11 -2.41 6.80
CA GLY A 94 -5.41 -2.31 7.46
C GLY A 94 -5.91 -0.87 7.55
N ILE A 95 -5.03 0.08 7.86
CA ILE A 95 -5.38 1.50 7.91
C ILE A 95 -5.84 2.00 6.55
N VAL A 96 -5.11 1.67 5.49
CA VAL A 96 -5.44 2.09 4.13
C VAL A 96 -6.79 1.51 3.70
N GLU A 97 -7.06 0.26 4.04
CA GLU A 97 -8.34 -0.36 3.71
C GLU A 97 -9.51 0.34 4.42
N LYS A 98 -9.33 0.71 5.68
CA LYS A 98 -10.34 1.48 6.41
C LYS A 98 -10.55 2.86 5.79
N LEU A 99 -9.48 3.48 5.35
CA LEU A 99 -9.53 4.77 4.67
C LEU A 99 -10.35 4.68 3.38
N GLU A 100 -10.15 3.62 2.60
CA GLU A 100 -10.92 3.37 1.37
C GLU A 100 -12.40 3.15 1.66
N GLN A 101 -12.72 2.56 2.81
CA GLN A 101 -14.09 2.30 3.26
C GLN A 101 -14.70 3.50 3.99
N GLN A 102 -13.94 4.57 4.18
CA GLN A 102 -14.32 5.77 4.93
C GLN A 102 -14.67 5.47 6.39
N ASP A 103 -14.04 4.44 6.96
CA ASP A 103 -14.23 4.04 8.36
C ASP A 103 -13.22 4.80 9.25
N LEU A 104 -13.43 6.11 9.39
CA LEU A 104 -12.47 6.99 10.03
C LEU A 104 -12.35 6.81 11.54
N GLU A 105 -13.42 6.34 12.21
CA GLU A 105 -13.41 6.13 13.66
C GLU A 105 -12.41 5.05 14.06
N ASN A 106 -12.37 3.95 13.33
CA ASN A 106 -11.48 2.83 13.63
C ASN A 106 -10.03 3.07 13.20
N ILE A 107 -9.83 3.97 12.25
CA ILE A 107 -8.48 4.36 11.82
C ILE A 107 -7.69 4.97 12.96
N GLU A 108 -8.30 5.90 13.67
CA GLU A 108 -7.63 6.65 14.74
C GLU A 108 -7.09 5.73 15.81
N ASP A 109 -7.91 4.75 16.26
CA ASP A 109 -7.51 3.80 17.28
C ASP A 109 -6.33 2.93 16.84
N VAL A 110 -6.33 2.49 15.59
CA VAL A 110 -5.28 1.62 15.04
C VAL A 110 -3.98 2.39 14.81
N ALA A 111 -4.08 3.67 14.43
CA ALA A 111 -2.92 4.49 14.13
C ALA A 111 -2.26 5.09 15.37
N MET A 112 -2.97 5.18 16.49
CA MET A 112 -2.49 5.81 17.71
C MET A 112 -1.15 5.25 18.23
N PRO A 113 -0.93 3.91 18.26
CA PRO A 113 0.35 3.36 18.71
C PRO A 113 1.56 3.85 17.91
N PHE A 114 1.34 4.31 16.68
CA PHE A 114 2.40 4.80 15.81
C PHE A 114 2.53 6.32 15.86
N LYS A 115 1.77 6.98 16.73
CA LYS A 115 1.75 8.44 16.88
C LYS A 115 1.34 9.16 15.60
N ILE A 116 0.45 8.55 14.84
CA ILE A 116 -0.10 9.14 13.62
C ILE A 116 -1.54 9.55 13.91
N GLY A 117 -1.83 10.82 13.75
CA GLY A 117 -3.18 11.36 13.93
C GLY A 117 -4.01 11.26 12.65
N LEU A 118 -5.33 11.37 12.80
CA LEU A 118 -6.22 11.36 11.63
C LEU A 118 -5.89 12.48 10.65
N ASP A 119 -5.53 13.67 11.16
CA ASP A 119 -5.12 14.79 10.31
C ASP A 119 -3.90 14.45 9.45
N ASP A 120 -2.92 13.73 10.04
CA ASP A 120 -1.74 13.27 9.33
C ASP A 120 -2.12 12.31 8.21
N ILE A 121 -3.05 11.38 8.49
CA ILE A 121 -3.50 10.39 7.52
C ILE A 121 -4.20 11.06 6.34
N LEU A 122 -5.07 12.01 6.61
CA LEU A 122 -5.79 12.75 5.55
C LEU A 122 -4.85 13.60 4.70
N ALA A 123 -3.85 14.23 5.33
CA ALA A 123 -2.83 14.97 4.60
C ALA A 123 -1.98 14.06 3.72
N ILE A 124 -1.62 12.89 4.23
CA ILE A 124 -0.87 11.88 3.48
C ILE A 124 -1.67 11.39 2.28
N GLU A 125 -2.96 11.14 2.45
CA GLU A 125 -3.83 10.75 1.34
C GLU A 125 -3.83 11.80 0.24
N THR A 126 -3.98 13.06 0.61
CA THR A 126 -3.96 14.17 -0.35
C THR A 126 -2.63 14.26 -1.09
N ASN A 127 -1.52 14.12 -0.36
CA ASN A 127 -0.19 14.13 -0.96
C ASN A 127 0.02 12.95 -1.91
N ALA A 128 -0.51 11.78 -1.56
CA ALA A 128 -0.43 10.60 -2.40
C ALA A 128 -1.20 10.78 -3.71
N ILE A 129 -2.37 11.40 -3.66
CA ILE A 129 -3.16 11.71 -4.86
C ILE A 129 -2.35 12.62 -5.78
N THR A 130 -1.74 13.66 -5.24
CA THR A 130 -0.92 14.60 -6.01
C THR A 130 0.27 13.89 -6.65
N GLU A 131 0.96 13.02 -5.90
CA GLU A 131 2.09 12.25 -6.42
C GLU A 131 1.66 11.29 -7.51
N TYR A 132 0.51 10.62 -7.34
CA TYR A 132 -0.06 9.75 -8.36
C TYR A 132 -0.30 10.48 -9.68
N GLU A 133 -0.89 11.67 -9.60
CA GLU A 133 -1.17 12.48 -10.79
C GLU A 133 0.10 12.84 -11.55
N LYS A 134 1.22 13.05 -10.83
CA LYS A 134 2.50 13.35 -11.46
C LYS A 134 3.15 12.14 -12.14
N LEU A 135 2.81 10.91 -11.71
CA LEU A 135 3.35 9.69 -12.31
C LEU A 135 2.69 9.36 -13.65
N PHE A 136 1.47 9.79 -13.85
CA PHE A 136 0.65 9.47 -15.01
C PHE A 136 0.01 10.72 -15.61
#